data_c42a70c42bd2043ee0b821eb7d7b21c5
#
_entry.id   c42a70c42bd2043ee0b821eb7d7b21c5
#
_cell.length_a   1.000
_cell.length_b   1.000
_cell.length_c   1.000
_cell.angle_alpha   90.00
_cell.angle_beta   90.00
_cell.angle_gamma   90.00
#
_symmetry.space_group_name_H-M   'P 1'
#
loop_
_entity.id
_entity.type
_entity.pdbx_description
1 polymer ?
#
loop_
_entity_poly.entity_id
_entity_poly.type
_entity_poly.pdbx_seq_one_letter_code
_entity_poly.pdbx_strand_id
1 'polypeptide(L)'
;MALINSSINRWLEEGRENPEGFWERAARDLHWFRTWDRVFEWEFPQFRWYVGGQTNLAYNALDYHVKNGRGGQTALIYLNEGGERRLFTYASLLYEVKRVAAALRGMGL
;
A
#
# COMPACT_ATOMS: atom_id res chain seq x y z
N MET A 1 31.94 1.64 10.34
CA MET A 1 31.43 0.65 9.38
C MET A 1 30.02 1.06 8.96
N ALA A 2 29.86 1.46 7.73
CA ALA A 2 28.52 1.83 7.23
C ALA A 2 27.71 0.57 7.01
N LEU A 3 26.81 0.27 7.94
CA LEU A 3 25.87 -0.86 7.86
C LEU A 3 24.71 -0.59 6.91
N ILE A 4 24.58 0.63 6.39
CA ILE A 4 23.48 1.08 5.55
C ILE A 4 23.97 1.26 4.12
N ASN A 5 23.25 0.64 3.18
CA ASN A 5 23.50 0.78 1.75
C ASN A 5 23.45 2.27 1.34
N SER A 6 24.34 2.70 0.43
CA SER A 6 24.40 4.07 -0.08
C SER A 6 23.06 4.58 -0.66
N SER A 7 22.25 3.69 -1.22
CA SER A 7 20.91 4.02 -1.71
C SER A 7 19.96 4.39 -0.56
N ILE A 8 20.05 3.70 0.57
CA ILE A 8 19.24 3.99 1.75
C ILE A 8 19.65 5.33 2.36
N ASN A 9 20.96 5.60 2.47
CA ASN A 9 21.45 6.89 2.96
C ASN A 9 20.93 8.05 2.11
N ARG A 10 21.01 7.93 0.78
CA ARG A 10 20.47 8.94 -0.14
C ARG A 10 18.97 9.17 0.06
N TRP A 11 18.19 8.10 0.25
CA TRP A 11 16.76 8.20 0.51
C TRP A 11 16.46 8.91 1.85
N LEU A 12 17.23 8.61 2.88
CA LEU A 12 17.12 9.28 4.17
C LEU A 12 17.44 10.77 4.10
N GLU A 13 18.50 11.13 3.38
CA GLU A 13 18.91 12.52 3.15
C GLU A 13 17.82 13.27 2.37
N GLU A 14 17.37 12.71 1.25
CA GLU A 14 16.31 13.31 0.44
C GLU A 14 15.01 13.48 1.22
N GLY A 15 14.62 12.49 2.02
CA GLY A 15 13.43 12.57 2.86
C GLY A 15 13.53 13.63 3.96
N ARG A 16 14.75 14.00 4.39
CA ARG A 16 15.00 15.09 5.34
C ARG A 16 15.03 16.47 4.67
N GLU A 17 15.68 16.56 3.52
CA GLU A 17 15.89 17.84 2.83
C GLU A 17 14.64 18.28 2.04
N ASN A 18 13.94 17.34 1.42
CA ASN A 18 12.75 17.59 0.63
C ASN A 18 11.69 16.50 0.89
N PRO A 19 11.02 16.49 2.04
CA PRO A 19 10.04 15.46 2.40
C PRO A 19 8.86 15.44 1.42
N GLU A 20 8.39 16.57 0.96
CA GLU A 20 7.26 16.65 0.02
C GLU A 20 7.60 15.98 -1.32
N GLY A 21 8.73 16.33 -1.92
CA GLY A 21 9.19 15.72 -3.19
C GLY A 21 9.52 14.24 -3.05
N PHE A 22 10.07 13.83 -1.91
CA PHE A 22 10.33 12.41 -1.60
C PHE A 22 9.02 11.61 -1.59
N TRP A 23 8.02 12.06 -0.85
CA TRP A 23 6.75 11.36 -0.73
C TRP A 23 5.91 11.45 -2.01
N GLU A 24 6.02 12.56 -2.77
CA GLU A 24 5.42 12.63 -4.11
C GLU A 24 5.93 11.52 -5.01
N ARG A 25 7.25 11.35 -5.08
CA ARG A 25 7.85 10.31 -5.91
C ARG A 25 7.48 8.91 -5.44
N ALA A 26 7.56 8.64 -4.13
CA ALA A 26 7.18 7.35 -3.56
C ALA A 26 5.71 7.00 -3.83
N ALA A 27 4.81 7.97 -3.77
CA ALA A 27 3.39 7.76 -4.05
C ALA A 27 3.08 7.44 -5.51
N ARG A 28 3.95 7.82 -6.46
CA ARG A 28 3.78 7.49 -7.88
C ARG A 28 3.96 6.00 -8.18
N ASP A 29 4.57 5.23 -7.29
CA ASP A 29 4.70 3.78 -7.42
C ASP A 29 3.41 3.03 -7.06
N LEU A 30 2.43 3.73 -6.49
CA LEU A 30 1.12 3.19 -6.16
C LEU A 30 0.10 3.49 -7.26
N HIS A 31 -0.93 2.64 -7.36
CA HIS A 31 -2.07 2.90 -8.22
C HIS A 31 -3.04 3.88 -7.56
N TRP A 32 -3.32 4.99 -8.25
CA TRP A 32 -4.29 6.01 -7.86
C TRP A 32 -5.47 6.00 -8.84
N PHE A 33 -6.69 6.00 -8.34
CA PHE A 33 -7.89 6.19 -9.16
C PHE A 33 -8.05 7.65 -9.59
N ARG A 34 -7.62 8.57 -8.72
CA ARG A 34 -7.45 9.97 -9.00
C ARG A 34 -6.14 10.45 -8.37
N THR A 35 -5.26 11.05 -9.16
CA THR A 35 -4.04 11.68 -8.68
C THR A 35 -4.40 12.90 -7.83
N TRP A 36 -3.57 13.23 -6.88
CA TRP A 36 -3.73 14.38 -5.99
C TRP A 36 -3.57 15.72 -6.72
N ASP A 37 -4.18 16.76 -6.16
CA ASP A 37 -4.03 18.16 -6.60
C ASP A 37 -2.79 18.81 -5.95
N ARG A 38 -2.53 18.45 -4.68
CA ARG A 38 -1.35 18.88 -3.90
C ARG A 38 -0.83 17.71 -3.08
N VAL A 39 0.50 17.59 -3.00
CA VAL A 39 1.15 16.51 -2.23
C VAL A 39 0.97 16.72 -0.74
N PHE A 40 1.17 17.94 -0.28
CA PHE A 40 1.09 18.30 1.13
C PHE A 40 0.45 19.67 1.32
N GLU A 41 -0.34 19.81 2.36
CA GLU A 41 -0.98 21.06 2.77
C GLU A 41 -0.87 21.20 4.28
N TRP A 42 -0.32 22.31 4.70
CA TRP A 42 -0.19 22.65 6.11
C TRP A 42 -1.02 23.88 6.44
N GLU A 43 -1.99 23.72 7.34
CA GLU A 43 -2.80 24.77 7.92
C GLU A 43 -2.92 24.51 9.42
N PHE A 44 -2.01 25.14 10.21
CA PHE A 44 -1.89 24.83 11.63
C PHE A 44 -3.25 24.91 12.37
N PRO A 45 -3.60 23.90 13.20
CA PRO A 45 -2.81 22.69 13.55
C PRO A 45 -3.04 21.48 12.62
N GLN A 46 -3.71 21.68 11.50
CA GLN A 46 -4.08 20.62 10.57
C GLN A 46 -3.04 20.44 9.47
N PHE A 47 -2.86 19.20 9.04
CA PHE A 47 -2.09 18.88 7.85
C PHE A 47 -2.80 17.79 7.04
N ARG A 48 -2.59 17.83 5.72
CA ARG A 48 -3.17 16.85 4.80
C ARG A 48 -2.13 16.43 3.77
N TRP A 49 -2.09 15.13 3.50
CA TRP A 49 -1.28 14.57 2.43
C TRP A 49 -2.17 14.18 1.25
N TYR A 50 -1.62 14.31 0.04
CA TYR A 50 -2.26 13.88 -1.21
C TYR A 50 -3.68 14.42 -1.37
N VAL A 51 -3.84 15.71 -1.18
CA VAL A 51 -5.13 16.40 -1.20
C VAL A 51 -5.87 16.14 -2.51
N GLY A 52 -7.10 15.64 -2.43
CA GLY A 52 -7.92 15.28 -3.58
C GLY A 52 -7.58 13.93 -4.23
N GLY A 53 -6.49 13.28 -3.81
CA GLY A 53 -6.11 11.96 -4.30
C GLY A 53 -7.09 10.87 -3.84
N GLN A 54 -7.28 9.86 -4.69
CA GLN A 54 -8.14 8.70 -4.40
C GLN A 54 -7.39 7.42 -4.72
N THR A 55 -7.22 6.58 -3.72
CA THR A 55 -6.63 5.25 -3.84
C THR A 55 -7.31 4.27 -2.88
N ASN A 56 -6.97 2.99 -2.99
CA ASN A 56 -7.46 1.96 -2.09
C ASN A 56 -6.33 0.98 -1.78
N LEU A 57 -6.07 0.73 -0.50
CA LEU A 57 -4.98 -0.13 -0.06
C LEU A 57 -5.18 -1.58 -0.49
N ALA A 58 -6.39 -2.12 -0.35
CA ALA A 58 -6.68 -3.50 -0.76
C ALA A 58 -6.55 -3.67 -2.28
N TYR A 59 -6.97 -2.67 -3.06
CA TYR A 59 -6.78 -2.68 -4.50
C TYR A 59 -5.30 -2.75 -4.88
N ASN A 60 -4.46 -1.90 -4.29
CA ASN A 60 -3.01 -1.90 -4.53
C ASN A 60 -2.34 -3.21 -4.11
N ALA A 61 -2.77 -3.77 -2.99
CA ALA A 61 -2.19 -5.00 -2.44
C ALA A 61 -2.63 -6.27 -3.19
N LEU A 62 -3.83 -6.31 -3.75
CA LEU A 62 -4.44 -7.54 -4.27
C LEU A 62 -4.95 -7.41 -5.70
N ASP A 63 -5.98 -6.57 -5.94
CA ASP A 63 -6.63 -6.46 -7.26
C ASP A 63 -5.63 -6.10 -8.37
N TYR A 64 -4.76 -5.14 -8.10
CA TYR A 64 -3.73 -4.70 -9.04
C TYR A 64 -2.84 -5.87 -9.48
N HIS A 65 -2.39 -6.70 -8.54
CA HIS A 65 -1.54 -7.85 -8.84
C HIS A 65 -2.28 -8.96 -9.60
N VAL A 66 -3.53 -9.22 -9.25
CA VAL A 66 -4.37 -10.17 -9.99
C VAL A 66 -4.58 -9.72 -11.42
N LYS A 67 -4.93 -8.44 -11.63
CA LYS A 67 -5.13 -7.84 -12.97
C LYS A 67 -3.87 -7.84 -13.82
N ASN A 68 -2.69 -7.76 -13.18
CA ASN A 68 -1.39 -7.81 -13.87
C ASN A 68 -0.80 -9.22 -13.98
N GLY A 69 -1.64 -10.27 -13.92
CA GLY A 69 -1.22 -11.64 -14.20
C GLY A 69 -0.51 -12.36 -13.05
N ARG A 70 -0.50 -11.81 -11.84
CA ARG A 70 0.14 -12.41 -10.65
C ARG A 70 -0.83 -13.19 -9.78
N GLY A 71 -2.05 -13.43 -10.23
CA GLY A 71 -3.10 -14.07 -9.43
C GLY A 71 -2.73 -15.42 -8.83
N GLY A 72 -1.94 -16.22 -9.55
CA GLY A 72 -1.46 -17.53 -9.08
C GLY A 72 -0.22 -17.50 -8.18
N GLN A 73 0.43 -16.34 -8.01
CA GLN A 73 1.61 -16.21 -7.15
C GLN A 73 1.20 -16.20 -5.67
N THR A 74 2.08 -16.72 -4.80
CA THR A 74 1.89 -16.68 -3.35
C THR A 74 1.95 -15.23 -2.86
N ALA A 75 0.85 -14.77 -2.25
CA ALA A 75 0.74 -13.44 -1.65
C ALA A 75 1.00 -13.47 -0.14
N LEU A 76 0.61 -14.56 0.54
CA LEU A 76 0.69 -14.67 1.99
C LEU A 76 1.05 -16.09 2.39
N ILE A 77 1.97 -16.22 3.32
CA ILE A 77 2.30 -17.47 4.01
C ILE A 77 1.95 -17.29 5.48
N TYR A 78 0.97 -18.03 5.96
CA TYR A 78 0.60 -18.07 7.36
C TYR A 78 1.31 -19.25 8.05
N LEU A 79 1.86 -18.98 9.21
CA LEU A 79 2.46 -19.98 10.11
C LEU A 79 1.96 -19.70 11.53
N ASN A 80 1.60 -20.75 12.26
CA ASN A 80 1.26 -20.66 13.68
C ASN A 80 2.21 -21.45 14.56
N GLU A 81 2.09 -21.30 15.87
CA GLU A 81 2.92 -22.00 16.86
C GLU A 81 2.73 -23.53 16.82
N GLY A 82 1.58 -24.02 16.38
CA GLY A 82 1.31 -25.45 16.20
C GLY A 82 1.93 -26.05 14.95
N GLY A 83 2.68 -25.27 14.15
CA GLY A 83 3.32 -25.72 12.92
C GLY A 83 2.38 -25.77 11.70
N GLU A 84 1.14 -25.30 11.84
CA GLU A 84 0.23 -25.19 10.70
C GLU A 84 0.76 -24.16 9.71
N ARG A 85 0.79 -24.54 8.43
CA ARG A 85 1.20 -23.66 7.32
C ARG A 85 0.07 -23.55 6.32
N ARG A 86 -0.33 -22.33 6.00
CA ARG A 86 -1.28 -22.02 4.91
C ARG A 86 -0.65 -21.09 3.90
N LEU A 87 -0.94 -21.34 2.63
CA LEU A 87 -0.53 -20.51 1.51
C LEU A 87 -1.77 -19.88 0.87
N PHE A 88 -1.68 -18.58 0.66
CA PHE A 88 -2.70 -17.84 -0.09
C PHE A 88 -2.07 -17.21 -1.33
N THR A 89 -2.63 -17.51 -2.49
CA THR A 89 -2.30 -16.77 -3.70
C THR A 89 -2.96 -15.39 -3.70
N TYR A 90 -2.51 -14.46 -4.54
CA TYR A 90 -3.18 -13.16 -4.72
C TYR A 90 -4.66 -13.35 -5.06
N ALA A 91 -5.01 -14.27 -5.96
CA ALA A 91 -6.39 -14.51 -6.34
C ALA A 91 -7.23 -15.08 -5.19
N SER A 92 -6.71 -16.06 -4.44
CA SER A 92 -7.44 -16.66 -3.32
C SER A 92 -7.62 -15.68 -2.17
N LEU A 93 -6.59 -14.87 -1.87
CA LEU A 93 -6.67 -13.84 -0.82
C LEU A 93 -7.66 -12.73 -1.22
N LEU A 94 -7.64 -12.29 -2.47
CA LEU A 94 -8.62 -11.33 -3.00
C LEU A 94 -10.06 -11.84 -2.87
N TYR A 95 -10.29 -13.12 -3.16
CA TYR A 95 -11.60 -13.74 -2.99
C TYR A 95 -12.09 -13.66 -1.53
N GLU A 96 -11.24 -14.01 -0.56
CA GLU A 96 -11.58 -13.93 0.86
C GLU A 96 -11.83 -12.48 1.32
N VAL A 97 -11.00 -11.53 0.89
CA VAL A 97 -11.20 -10.10 1.20
C VAL A 97 -12.55 -9.59 0.67
N LYS A 98 -12.93 -9.97 -0.55
CA LYS A 98 -14.23 -9.60 -1.13
C LYS A 98 -15.42 -10.20 -0.35
N ARG A 99 -15.27 -11.43 0.14
CA ARG A 99 -16.30 -12.06 0.99
C ARG A 99 -16.49 -11.31 2.31
N VAL A 100 -15.40 -10.96 2.99
CA VAL A 100 -15.46 -10.16 4.23
C VAL A 100 -16.05 -8.78 3.97
N ALA A 101 -15.63 -8.10 2.92
CA ALA A 101 -16.18 -6.79 2.55
C ALA A 101 -17.68 -6.85 2.25
N ALA A 102 -18.14 -7.90 1.57
CA ALA A 102 -19.58 -8.10 1.31
C ALA A 102 -20.37 -8.34 2.60
N ALA A 103 -19.82 -9.13 3.53
CA ALA A 103 -20.44 -9.37 4.84
C ALA A 103 -20.57 -8.07 5.65
N LEU A 104 -19.50 -7.27 5.72
CA LEU A 104 -19.51 -5.98 6.43
C LEU A 104 -20.53 -5.00 5.83
N ARG A 105 -20.63 -4.92 4.50
CA ARG A 105 -21.68 -4.11 3.84
C ARG A 105 -23.08 -4.60 4.18
N GLY A 106 -23.30 -5.92 4.24
CA GLY A 106 -24.58 -6.50 4.64
C GLY A 106 -24.96 -6.17 6.09
N MET A 107 -24.00 -5.82 6.93
CA MET A 107 -24.18 -5.35 8.31
C MET A 107 -24.35 -3.83 8.43
N GLY A 108 -24.30 -3.10 7.31
CA GLY A 108 -24.51 -1.65 7.28
C GLY A 108 -23.22 -0.81 7.45
N LEU A 109 -22.05 -1.41 7.26
CA LEU A 109 -20.75 -0.72 7.32
C LEU A 109 -20.30 -0.23 5.94
#